data_b53083320e37cb1534ea5ca3f9f7046d
#
_entry.id   b53083320e37cb1534ea5ca3f9f7046d
#
_cell.length_a   1.000
_cell.length_b   1.000
_cell.length_c   1.000
_cell.angle_alpha   90.00
_cell.angle_beta   90.00
_cell.angle_gamma   90.00
#
_symmetry.space_group_name_H-M   'P 1'
#
loop_
_entity.id
_entity.type
_entity.pdbx_description
1 polymer ?
#
loop_
_entity_poly.entity_id
_entity_poly.type
_entity_poly.pdbx_seq_one_letter_code
_entity_poly.pdbx_strand_id
1 'polypeptide(L)'
;MPWVVTLTILVASAFLMDMSFTMITPFLPVYLSSELGAKASEVDMWSGAVFAVTFFVSGLLGPVWGVLADRKSRKLMALRASIGLTISYALCGIVQTPMQLFAARFFQGLCAGLYPALLALLAASIPARKTGLSMGLMQGGMTVGAVVGPFVGGVLADYFGMRESFFVASVALGLISLLIGFCIKEKPRTIKVTSRKWFDWSVIRQPAIFKMLMACAVIHASLFSAQPILPLYIAQLQGSMDNIMMLSGTIFSVCAISIMIASPILGAAGQKFGFLKVLSCSLFFAGLLISAQVLGRTPFEFGVWRFIAGFAIAGLIPLVNSIISTECPPDKKGEVFGFNFLTGHAGMALGPFAAGALSGWLGYQAVIVASGLILFPLIIYLNYGKK
;
A
#
# COMPACT_ATOMS: atom_id res chain seq x y z
N MET A 1 -17.16 -18.34 20.20
CA MET A 1 -15.96 -17.58 20.58
C MET A 1 -16.40 -16.16 20.95
N PRO A 2 -15.89 -15.54 22.02
CA PRO A 2 -16.19 -14.16 22.36
C PRO A 2 -15.74 -13.24 21.21
N TRP A 3 -16.54 -12.24 20.87
CA TRP A 3 -16.24 -11.31 19.77
C TRP A 3 -14.89 -10.59 19.96
N VAL A 4 -14.47 -10.35 21.20
CA VAL A 4 -13.18 -9.72 21.54
C VAL A 4 -12.02 -10.55 21.02
N VAL A 5 -12.02 -11.87 21.23
CA VAL A 5 -10.95 -12.77 20.77
C VAL A 5 -10.87 -12.77 19.22
N THR A 6 -12.05 -12.80 18.56
CA THR A 6 -12.09 -12.68 17.09
C THR A 6 -11.51 -11.34 16.63
N LEU A 7 -11.84 -10.24 17.30
CA LEU A 7 -11.29 -8.93 17.01
C LEU A 7 -9.77 -8.89 17.16
N THR A 8 -9.24 -9.41 18.28
CA THR A 8 -7.79 -9.46 18.53
C THR A 8 -7.06 -10.23 17.43
N ILE A 9 -7.60 -11.39 17.00
CA ILE A 9 -7.01 -12.16 15.90
C ILE A 9 -7.02 -11.38 14.59
N LEU A 10 -8.12 -10.70 14.27
CA LEU A 10 -8.22 -9.92 13.02
C LEU A 10 -7.30 -8.70 13.03
N VAL A 11 -7.16 -8.01 14.17
CA VAL A 11 -6.23 -6.89 14.34
C VAL A 11 -4.77 -7.36 14.22
N ALA A 12 -4.42 -8.45 14.89
CA ALA A 12 -3.08 -9.06 14.77
C ALA A 12 -2.80 -9.52 13.34
N SER A 13 -3.80 -10.10 12.65
CA SER A 13 -3.68 -10.49 11.25
C SER A 13 -3.44 -9.29 10.32
N ALA A 14 -4.14 -8.18 10.55
CA ALA A 14 -3.95 -6.95 9.78
C ALA A 14 -2.56 -6.33 10.03
N PHE A 15 -2.11 -6.31 11.28
CA PHE A 15 -0.75 -5.88 11.64
C PHE A 15 0.33 -6.73 10.96
N LEU A 16 0.29 -8.05 11.11
CA LEU A 16 1.27 -8.96 10.51
C LEU A 16 1.27 -8.91 8.98
N MET A 17 0.09 -8.78 8.37
CA MET A 17 -0.05 -8.66 6.92
C MET A 17 0.69 -7.42 6.41
N ASP A 18 0.43 -6.26 7.00
CA ASP A 18 0.99 -5.00 6.52
C ASP A 18 2.48 -4.89 6.87
N MET A 19 2.88 -5.38 8.04
CA MET A 19 4.28 -5.53 8.43
C MET A 19 5.04 -6.40 7.42
N SER A 20 4.52 -7.59 7.07
CA SER A 20 5.15 -8.47 6.07
C SER A 20 5.24 -7.84 4.69
N PHE A 21 4.24 -7.04 4.31
CA PHE A 21 4.24 -6.36 3.03
C PHE A 21 5.29 -5.24 2.97
N THR A 22 5.41 -4.44 4.02
CA THR A 22 6.28 -3.26 4.03
C THR A 22 7.74 -3.57 4.38
N MET A 23 8.01 -4.67 5.09
CA MET A 23 9.37 -5.06 5.50
C MET A 23 10.33 -5.36 4.34
N ILE A 24 9.79 -5.71 3.16
CA ILE A 24 10.61 -6.06 1.98
C ILE A 24 11.05 -4.82 1.20
N THR A 25 10.29 -3.72 1.32
CA THR A 25 10.51 -2.49 0.55
C THR A 25 11.95 -1.97 0.64
N PRO A 26 12.62 -1.95 1.83
CA PRO A 26 13.95 -1.37 1.96
C PRO A 26 15.07 -2.13 1.25
N PHE A 27 14.91 -3.41 0.98
CA PHE A 27 16.00 -4.23 0.45
C PHE A 27 15.75 -4.82 -0.94
N LEU A 28 14.56 -4.63 -1.53
CA LEU A 28 14.22 -5.26 -2.81
C LEU A 28 15.20 -4.93 -3.96
N PRO A 29 15.63 -3.68 -4.19
CA PRO A 29 16.61 -3.39 -5.24
C PRO A 29 18.00 -3.95 -4.93
N VAL A 30 18.40 -3.98 -3.66
CA VAL A 30 19.65 -4.58 -3.24
C VAL A 30 19.63 -6.10 -3.42
N TYR A 31 18.48 -6.74 -3.13
CA TYR A 31 18.27 -8.16 -3.37
C TYR A 31 18.45 -8.54 -4.85
N LEU A 32 17.91 -7.71 -5.75
CA LEU A 32 18.07 -7.89 -7.19
C LEU A 32 19.52 -7.83 -7.66
N SER A 33 20.30 -6.88 -7.12
CA SER A 33 21.71 -6.69 -7.53
C SER A 33 22.66 -7.69 -6.88
N SER A 34 22.54 -7.92 -5.57
CA SER A 34 23.54 -8.69 -4.80
C SER A 34 23.29 -10.19 -4.84
N GLU A 35 22.03 -10.64 -4.83
CA GLU A 35 21.70 -12.06 -4.73
C GLU A 35 21.12 -12.68 -6.00
N LEU A 36 20.46 -11.88 -6.84
CA LEU A 36 19.80 -12.39 -8.06
C LEU A 36 20.59 -12.07 -9.34
N GLY A 37 21.76 -11.42 -9.22
CA GLY A 37 22.67 -11.19 -10.34
C GLY A 37 22.14 -10.19 -11.39
N ALA A 38 21.23 -9.28 -11.03
CA ALA A 38 20.83 -8.23 -11.94
C ALA A 38 22.01 -7.28 -12.21
N LYS A 39 22.24 -6.97 -13.49
CA LYS A 39 23.27 -6.01 -13.88
C LYS A 39 22.95 -4.61 -13.34
N ALA A 40 23.97 -3.86 -12.97
CA ALA A 40 23.79 -2.49 -12.43
C ALA A 40 22.92 -1.59 -13.34
N SER A 41 23.02 -1.75 -14.67
CA SER A 41 22.20 -1.03 -15.66
C SER A 41 20.72 -1.47 -15.70
N GLU A 42 20.38 -2.61 -15.11
CA GLU A 42 19.04 -3.21 -15.18
C GLU A 42 18.33 -3.21 -13.83
N VAL A 43 19.04 -2.97 -12.71
CA VAL A 43 18.48 -3.05 -11.35
C VAL A 43 17.28 -2.14 -11.16
N ASP A 44 17.36 -0.91 -11.64
CA ASP A 44 16.29 0.07 -11.50
C ASP A 44 15.03 -0.37 -12.24
N MET A 45 15.19 -0.84 -13.48
CA MET A 45 14.08 -1.35 -14.29
C MET A 45 13.44 -2.59 -13.66
N TRP A 46 14.26 -3.55 -13.20
CA TRP A 46 13.75 -4.73 -12.51
C TRP A 46 13.06 -4.39 -11.19
N SER A 47 13.62 -3.45 -10.42
CA SER A 47 13.01 -2.99 -9.17
C SER A 47 11.63 -2.40 -9.42
N GLY A 48 11.50 -1.52 -10.41
CA GLY A 48 10.22 -0.96 -10.81
C GLY A 48 9.24 -2.01 -11.31
N ALA A 49 9.67 -2.94 -12.17
CA ALA A 49 8.83 -3.99 -12.74
C ALA A 49 8.32 -4.98 -11.68
N VAL A 50 9.20 -5.44 -10.79
CA VAL A 50 8.88 -6.37 -9.69
C VAL A 50 7.91 -5.74 -8.68
N PHE A 51 8.06 -4.44 -8.40
CA PHE A 51 7.10 -3.70 -7.59
C PHE A 51 5.75 -3.57 -8.31
N ALA A 52 5.77 -3.14 -9.56
CA ALA A 52 4.59 -2.84 -10.35
C ALA A 52 3.70 -4.06 -10.59
N VAL A 53 4.28 -5.21 -10.90
CA VAL A 53 3.53 -6.42 -11.30
C VAL A 53 2.57 -6.90 -10.22
N THR A 54 2.97 -6.83 -8.96
CA THR A 54 2.13 -7.24 -7.82
C THR A 54 0.88 -6.37 -7.74
N PHE A 55 1.04 -5.05 -7.82
CA PHE A 55 -0.08 -4.11 -7.77
C PHE A 55 -0.95 -4.18 -9.03
N PHE A 56 -0.35 -4.30 -10.19
CA PHE A 56 -1.07 -4.43 -11.45
C PHE A 56 -2.02 -5.63 -11.43
N VAL A 57 -1.49 -6.81 -11.09
CA VAL A 57 -2.27 -8.04 -11.05
C VAL A 57 -3.32 -7.99 -9.94
N SER A 58 -2.97 -7.50 -8.75
CA SER A 58 -3.92 -7.38 -7.63
C SER A 58 -5.04 -6.38 -7.92
N GLY A 59 -4.72 -5.29 -8.61
CA GLY A 59 -5.70 -4.29 -9.05
C GLY A 59 -6.73 -4.88 -10.03
N LEU A 60 -6.26 -5.60 -11.04
CA LEU A 60 -7.12 -6.25 -12.03
C LEU A 60 -8.03 -7.31 -11.41
N LEU A 61 -7.52 -8.08 -10.45
CA LEU A 61 -8.26 -9.18 -9.82
C LEU A 61 -9.06 -8.75 -8.59
N GLY A 62 -8.83 -7.56 -8.05
CA GLY A 62 -9.54 -7.04 -6.89
C GLY A 62 -11.07 -7.15 -7.01
N PRO A 63 -11.69 -6.67 -8.10
CA PRO A 63 -13.12 -6.82 -8.31
C PRO A 63 -13.59 -8.27 -8.38
N VAL A 64 -12.81 -9.17 -9.00
CA VAL A 64 -13.13 -10.61 -9.10
C VAL A 64 -13.17 -11.24 -7.71
N TRP A 65 -12.15 -10.95 -6.89
CA TRP A 65 -12.08 -11.46 -5.52
C TRP A 65 -13.17 -10.87 -4.63
N GLY A 66 -13.54 -9.60 -4.84
CA GLY A 66 -14.67 -8.96 -4.15
C GLY A 66 -15.99 -9.69 -4.42
N VAL A 67 -16.34 -9.93 -5.68
CA VAL A 67 -17.54 -10.69 -6.07
C VAL A 67 -17.50 -12.12 -5.52
N LEU A 68 -16.35 -12.77 -5.58
CA LEU A 68 -16.20 -14.12 -5.07
C LEU A 68 -16.36 -14.20 -3.55
N ALA A 69 -15.87 -13.19 -2.82
CA ALA A 69 -16.06 -13.06 -1.37
C ALA A 69 -17.54 -12.86 -1.00
N ASP A 70 -18.31 -12.19 -1.85
CA ASP A 70 -19.74 -12.01 -1.66
C ASP A 70 -20.54 -13.29 -1.91
N ARG A 71 -20.08 -14.16 -2.80
CA ARG A 71 -20.75 -15.42 -3.16
C ARG A 71 -20.31 -16.60 -2.31
N LYS A 72 -19.07 -16.62 -1.83
CA LYS A 72 -18.49 -17.72 -1.06
C LYS A 72 -18.29 -17.32 0.42
N SER A 73 -17.69 -18.21 1.19
CA SER A 73 -17.29 -17.98 2.58
C SER A 73 -16.20 -16.91 2.66
N ARG A 74 -16.39 -15.90 3.51
CA ARG A 74 -15.39 -14.86 3.80
C ARG A 74 -14.12 -15.45 4.41
N LYS A 75 -14.31 -16.47 5.28
CA LYS A 75 -13.22 -17.23 5.86
C LYS A 75 -12.41 -17.95 4.79
N LEU A 76 -13.07 -18.59 3.82
CA LEU A 76 -12.39 -19.27 2.71
C LEU A 76 -11.59 -18.28 1.86
N MET A 77 -12.13 -17.07 1.61
CA MET A 77 -11.41 -16.03 0.86
C MET A 77 -10.19 -15.50 1.62
N ALA A 78 -10.30 -15.32 2.94
CA ALA A 78 -9.16 -14.93 3.76
C ALA A 78 -8.08 -16.02 3.82
N LEU A 79 -8.49 -17.30 3.96
CA LEU A 79 -7.56 -18.45 3.92
C LEU A 79 -6.86 -18.57 2.56
N ARG A 80 -7.61 -18.48 1.45
CA ARG A 80 -7.02 -18.50 0.11
C ARG A 80 -5.95 -17.42 -0.02
N ALA A 81 -6.26 -16.18 0.39
CA ALA A 81 -5.34 -15.06 0.26
C ALA A 81 -4.12 -15.24 1.18
N SER A 82 -4.32 -15.59 2.44
CA SER A 82 -3.20 -15.74 3.39
C SER A 82 -2.29 -16.91 3.03
N ILE A 83 -2.82 -18.08 2.64
CA ILE A 83 -2.03 -19.23 2.19
C ILE A 83 -1.26 -18.88 0.91
N GLY A 84 -1.94 -18.27 -0.07
CA GLY A 84 -1.29 -17.87 -1.32
C GLY A 84 -0.17 -16.86 -1.11
N LEU A 85 -0.37 -15.89 -0.21
CA LEU A 85 0.67 -14.94 0.17
C LEU A 85 1.83 -15.66 0.90
N THR A 86 1.56 -16.58 1.82
CA THR A 86 2.59 -17.40 2.50
C THR A 86 3.48 -18.09 1.46
N ILE A 87 2.87 -18.79 0.51
CA ILE A 87 3.61 -19.48 -0.56
C ILE A 87 4.40 -18.49 -1.40
N SER A 88 3.80 -17.36 -1.80
CA SER A 88 4.48 -16.36 -2.60
C SER A 88 5.72 -15.79 -1.93
N TYR A 89 5.65 -15.49 -0.63
CA TYR A 89 6.81 -14.99 0.11
C TYR A 89 7.90 -16.06 0.27
N ALA A 90 7.52 -17.32 0.52
CA ALA A 90 8.47 -18.42 0.53
C ALA A 90 9.16 -18.57 -0.84
N LEU A 91 8.40 -18.48 -1.95
CA LEU A 91 8.96 -18.49 -3.30
C LEU A 91 9.96 -17.34 -3.51
N CYS A 92 9.64 -16.10 -3.05
CA CYS A 92 10.57 -14.98 -3.14
C CYS A 92 11.89 -15.22 -2.41
N GLY A 93 11.92 -16.03 -1.34
CA GLY A 93 13.14 -16.39 -0.62
C GLY A 93 14.02 -17.43 -1.33
N ILE A 94 13.47 -18.24 -2.24
CA ILE A 94 14.22 -19.32 -2.92
C ILE A 94 14.62 -19.01 -4.36
N VAL A 95 14.10 -17.91 -4.95
CA VAL A 95 14.41 -17.51 -6.34
C VAL A 95 15.89 -17.18 -6.52
N GLN A 96 16.39 -17.36 -7.74
CA GLN A 96 17.80 -17.17 -8.09
C GLN A 96 18.00 -16.16 -9.22
N THR A 97 16.93 -15.71 -9.87
CA THR A 97 17.00 -14.74 -10.98
C THR A 97 15.93 -13.66 -10.85
N PRO A 98 16.15 -12.46 -11.42
CA PRO A 98 15.15 -11.39 -11.44
C PRO A 98 13.82 -11.81 -12.06
N MET A 99 13.87 -12.63 -13.12
CA MET A 99 12.65 -13.13 -13.77
C MET A 99 11.84 -14.09 -12.88
N GLN A 100 12.52 -14.94 -12.09
CA GLN A 100 11.83 -15.80 -11.12
C GLN A 100 11.19 -14.96 -10.01
N LEU A 101 11.87 -13.90 -9.54
CA LEU A 101 11.29 -12.97 -8.57
C LEU A 101 10.06 -12.27 -9.16
N PHE A 102 10.12 -11.82 -10.39
CA PHE A 102 8.97 -11.24 -11.11
C PHE A 102 7.79 -12.22 -11.16
N ALA A 103 8.04 -13.49 -11.49
CA ALA A 103 6.99 -14.52 -11.50
C ALA A 103 6.40 -14.79 -10.11
N ALA A 104 7.23 -14.83 -9.05
CA ALA A 104 6.76 -14.98 -7.68
C ALA A 104 5.91 -13.77 -7.23
N ARG A 105 6.28 -12.55 -7.64
CA ARG A 105 5.52 -11.33 -7.39
C ARG A 105 4.22 -11.24 -8.21
N PHE A 106 4.24 -11.74 -9.44
CA PHE A 106 3.01 -11.92 -10.24
C PHE A 106 2.05 -12.86 -9.51
N PHE A 107 2.54 -14.01 -9.03
CA PHE A 107 1.75 -14.94 -8.24
C PHE A 107 1.22 -14.30 -6.94
N GLN A 108 2.02 -13.47 -6.28
CA GLN A 108 1.57 -12.69 -5.13
C GLN A 108 0.37 -11.81 -5.45
N GLY A 109 0.40 -11.13 -6.60
CA GLY A 109 -0.73 -10.33 -7.10
C GLY A 109 -2.00 -11.15 -7.32
N LEU A 110 -1.88 -12.38 -7.86
CA LEU A 110 -3.02 -13.32 -8.00
C LEU A 110 -3.64 -13.68 -6.65
N CYS A 111 -2.81 -13.80 -5.61
CA CYS A 111 -3.25 -14.19 -4.27
C CYS A 111 -3.74 -13.01 -3.42
N ALA A 112 -3.70 -11.78 -3.91
CA ALA A 112 -4.11 -10.58 -3.18
C ALA A 112 -5.58 -10.63 -2.71
N GLY A 113 -5.95 -9.68 -1.83
CA GLY A 113 -7.31 -9.54 -1.31
C GLY A 113 -7.49 -10.00 0.13
N LEU A 114 -6.41 -10.19 0.89
CA LEU A 114 -6.48 -10.58 2.31
C LEU A 114 -7.17 -9.50 3.15
N TYR A 115 -6.78 -8.23 3.00
CA TYR A 115 -7.35 -7.13 3.80
C TYR A 115 -8.88 -6.97 3.63
N PRO A 116 -9.44 -6.90 2.41
CA PRO A 116 -10.89 -6.89 2.22
C PRO A 116 -11.60 -8.10 2.84
N ALA A 117 -10.97 -9.27 2.78
CA ALA A 117 -11.53 -10.48 3.38
C ALA A 117 -11.53 -10.40 4.92
N LEU A 118 -10.46 -9.87 5.54
CA LEU A 118 -10.41 -9.62 6.99
C LEU A 118 -11.47 -8.60 7.42
N LEU A 119 -11.67 -7.51 6.67
CA LEU A 119 -12.74 -6.53 6.91
C LEU A 119 -14.14 -7.17 6.82
N ALA A 120 -14.36 -8.01 5.83
CA ALA A 120 -15.63 -8.71 5.67
C ALA A 120 -15.89 -9.70 6.83
N LEU A 121 -14.84 -10.40 7.30
CA LEU A 121 -14.92 -11.27 8.49
C LEU A 121 -15.22 -10.46 9.76
N LEU A 122 -14.57 -9.30 9.93
CA LEU A 122 -14.80 -8.40 11.04
C LEU A 122 -16.28 -7.95 11.08
N ALA A 123 -16.78 -7.44 9.95
CA ALA A 123 -18.16 -6.97 9.84
C ALA A 123 -19.19 -8.07 10.12
N ALA A 124 -18.86 -9.35 9.85
CA ALA A 124 -19.73 -10.48 10.08
C ALA A 124 -19.69 -11.03 11.52
N SER A 125 -18.59 -10.80 12.24
CA SER A 125 -18.30 -11.45 13.53
C SER A 125 -18.49 -10.54 14.73
N ILE A 126 -18.51 -9.21 14.51
CA ILE A 126 -18.55 -8.20 15.57
C ILE A 126 -19.97 -7.62 15.71
N PRO A 127 -20.46 -7.38 16.95
CA PRO A 127 -21.75 -6.73 17.17
C PRO A 127 -21.80 -5.34 16.51
N ALA A 128 -22.95 -5.00 15.88
CA ALA A 128 -23.12 -3.75 15.12
C ALA A 128 -22.73 -2.49 15.92
N ARG A 129 -23.03 -2.45 17.22
CA ARG A 129 -22.67 -1.31 18.11
C ARG A 129 -21.16 -1.12 18.30
N LYS A 130 -20.33 -2.11 18.00
CA LYS A 130 -18.87 -2.10 18.17
C LYS A 130 -18.09 -2.07 16.84
N THR A 131 -18.79 -2.14 15.70
CA THR A 131 -18.18 -2.23 14.38
C THR A 131 -17.25 -1.03 14.08
N GLY A 132 -17.65 0.19 14.40
CA GLY A 132 -16.83 1.39 14.17
C GLY A 132 -15.51 1.36 14.95
N LEU A 133 -15.56 1.03 16.25
CA LEU A 133 -14.37 0.88 17.08
C LEU A 133 -13.46 -0.23 16.55
N SER A 134 -14.06 -1.37 16.18
CA SER A 134 -13.31 -2.53 15.67
C SER A 134 -12.62 -2.27 14.34
N MET A 135 -13.28 -1.53 13.43
CA MET A 135 -12.66 -1.08 12.18
C MET A 135 -11.49 -0.11 12.44
N GLY A 136 -11.66 0.81 13.40
CA GLY A 136 -10.59 1.71 13.81
C GLY A 136 -9.39 0.97 14.38
N LEU A 137 -9.60 -0.02 15.24
CA LEU A 137 -8.52 -0.85 15.79
C LEU A 137 -7.80 -1.67 14.71
N MET A 138 -8.55 -2.22 13.75
CA MET A 138 -7.96 -2.96 12.64
C MET A 138 -7.12 -2.06 11.72
N GLN A 139 -7.61 -0.85 11.42
CA GLN A 139 -6.84 0.15 10.67
C GLN A 139 -5.60 0.60 11.45
N GLY A 140 -5.73 0.78 12.77
CA GLY A 140 -4.60 1.08 13.65
C GLY A 140 -3.54 -0.03 13.62
N GLY A 141 -3.96 -1.29 13.67
CA GLY A 141 -3.06 -2.46 13.54
C GLY A 141 -2.28 -2.43 12.22
N MET A 142 -2.94 -2.18 11.10
CA MET A 142 -2.28 -2.01 9.81
C MET A 142 -1.26 -0.87 9.83
N THR A 143 -1.65 0.30 10.33
CA THR A 143 -0.76 1.46 10.36
C THR A 143 0.49 1.20 11.21
N VAL A 144 0.35 0.52 12.34
CA VAL A 144 1.50 0.11 13.16
C VAL A 144 2.37 -0.90 12.38
N GLY A 145 1.75 -1.85 11.67
CA GLY A 145 2.46 -2.78 10.78
C GLY A 145 3.27 -2.06 9.71
N ALA A 146 2.68 -1.06 9.06
CA ALA A 146 3.35 -0.23 8.05
C ALA A 146 4.55 0.56 8.61
N VAL A 147 4.48 1.00 9.87
CA VAL A 147 5.56 1.71 10.55
C VAL A 147 6.69 0.76 10.95
N VAL A 148 6.33 -0.37 11.56
CA VAL A 148 7.30 -1.33 12.12
C VAL A 148 7.96 -2.17 11.03
N GLY A 149 7.23 -2.50 9.98
CA GLY A 149 7.67 -3.41 8.91
C GLY A 149 9.00 -3.04 8.28
N PRO A 150 9.17 -1.82 7.74
CA PRO A 150 10.41 -1.45 7.06
C PRO A 150 11.63 -1.48 7.99
N PHE A 151 11.48 -1.06 9.24
CA PHE A 151 12.55 -1.13 10.25
C PHE A 151 12.94 -2.59 10.55
N VAL A 152 11.94 -3.43 10.87
CA VAL A 152 12.18 -4.86 11.15
C VAL A 152 12.78 -5.56 9.93
N GLY A 153 12.25 -5.27 8.74
CA GLY A 153 12.76 -5.83 7.48
C GLY A 153 14.20 -5.43 7.18
N GLY A 154 14.54 -4.16 7.41
CA GLY A 154 15.90 -3.66 7.24
C GLY A 154 16.88 -4.34 8.22
N VAL A 155 16.52 -4.43 9.50
CA VAL A 155 17.33 -5.11 10.53
C VAL A 155 17.49 -6.59 10.19
N LEU A 156 16.42 -7.30 9.85
CA LEU A 156 16.50 -8.71 9.50
C LEU A 156 17.39 -8.94 8.26
N ALA A 157 17.28 -8.08 7.25
CA ALA A 157 18.03 -8.21 6.03
C ALA A 157 19.54 -7.96 6.24
N ASP A 158 19.92 -6.99 7.09
CA ASP A 158 21.32 -6.69 7.38
C ASP A 158 21.98 -7.74 8.29
N TYR A 159 21.26 -8.29 9.27
CA TYR A 159 21.83 -9.22 10.26
C TYR A 159 21.70 -10.70 9.88
N PHE A 160 20.61 -11.09 9.23
CA PHE A 160 20.31 -12.49 8.93
C PHE A 160 20.32 -12.80 7.43
N GLY A 161 20.18 -11.76 6.60
CA GLY A 161 20.09 -11.92 5.16
C GLY A 161 18.71 -11.57 4.58
N MET A 162 18.69 -11.26 3.29
CA MET A 162 17.46 -10.84 2.61
C MET A 162 16.51 -12.00 2.36
N ARG A 163 17.04 -13.21 2.10
CA ARG A 163 16.24 -14.44 1.89
C ARG A 163 15.50 -14.84 3.16
N GLU A 164 16.19 -14.76 4.30
CA GLU A 164 15.66 -15.06 5.62
C GLU A 164 14.50 -14.09 5.96
N SER A 165 14.62 -12.84 5.57
CA SER A 165 13.55 -11.85 5.74
C SER A 165 12.26 -12.24 4.99
N PHE A 166 12.38 -12.80 3.77
CA PHE A 166 11.22 -13.35 3.05
C PHE A 166 10.62 -14.56 3.77
N PHE A 167 11.44 -15.45 4.34
CA PHE A 167 10.93 -16.59 5.09
C PHE A 167 10.25 -16.17 6.40
N VAL A 168 10.78 -15.16 7.11
CA VAL A 168 10.13 -14.60 8.31
C VAL A 168 8.76 -14.02 7.94
N ALA A 169 8.67 -13.26 6.85
CA ALA A 169 7.38 -12.75 6.35
C ALA A 169 6.42 -13.90 5.97
N SER A 170 6.92 -14.94 5.32
CA SER A 170 6.13 -16.13 4.98
C SER A 170 5.59 -16.82 6.23
N VAL A 171 6.41 -17.01 7.25
CA VAL A 171 5.97 -17.61 8.54
C VAL A 171 4.91 -16.73 9.20
N ALA A 172 5.08 -15.42 9.25
CA ALA A 172 4.09 -14.50 9.81
C ALA A 172 2.73 -14.61 9.09
N LEU A 173 2.74 -14.68 7.75
CA LEU A 173 1.53 -14.89 6.95
C LEU A 173 0.94 -16.30 7.13
N GLY A 174 1.78 -17.30 7.31
CA GLY A 174 1.36 -18.66 7.67
C GLY A 174 0.65 -18.73 9.02
N LEU A 175 1.15 -17.99 10.00
CA LEU A 175 0.48 -17.85 11.30
C LEU A 175 -0.91 -17.22 11.17
N ILE A 176 -1.07 -16.20 10.30
CA ILE A 176 -2.39 -15.64 9.98
C ILE A 176 -3.32 -16.74 9.44
N SER A 177 -2.82 -17.56 8.52
CA SER A 177 -3.61 -18.65 7.93
C SER A 177 -4.07 -19.66 8.98
N LEU A 178 -3.19 -20.03 9.91
CA LEU A 178 -3.52 -20.93 11.02
C LEU A 178 -4.53 -20.28 11.98
N LEU A 179 -4.32 -19.02 12.37
CA LEU A 179 -5.23 -18.30 13.26
C LEU A 179 -6.64 -18.18 12.66
N ILE A 180 -6.74 -17.83 11.37
CA ILE A 180 -8.03 -17.76 10.68
C ILE A 180 -8.65 -19.16 10.56
N GLY A 181 -7.86 -20.15 10.18
CA GLY A 181 -8.30 -21.51 9.93
C GLY A 181 -8.89 -22.17 11.17
N PHE A 182 -8.17 -22.14 12.28
CA PHE A 182 -8.55 -22.85 13.50
C PHE A 182 -9.41 -22.01 14.44
N CYS A 183 -9.14 -20.71 14.56
CA CYS A 183 -9.77 -19.88 15.58
C CYS A 183 -11.05 -19.19 15.11
N ILE A 184 -11.19 -18.82 13.82
CA ILE A 184 -12.37 -18.09 13.37
C ILE A 184 -13.45 -19.07 12.88
N LYS A 185 -14.64 -18.99 13.49
CA LYS A 185 -15.84 -19.71 13.05
C LYS A 185 -16.77 -18.74 12.31
N GLU A 186 -16.98 -18.97 11.02
CA GLU A 186 -17.95 -18.21 10.22
C GLU A 186 -19.35 -18.82 10.38
N LYS A 187 -20.36 -17.98 10.62
CA LYS A 187 -21.76 -18.41 10.60
C LYS A 187 -22.23 -18.59 9.15
N PRO A 188 -23.02 -19.65 8.87
CA PRO A 188 -23.58 -19.84 7.53
C PRO A 188 -24.34 -18.60 7.06
N ARG A 189 -24.14 -18.19 5.82
CA ARG A 189 -24.79 -17.03 5.24
C ARG A 189 -26.15 -17.43 4.69
N THR A 190 -27.22 -16.80 5.18
CA THR A 190 -28.61 -16.99 4.71
C THR A 190 -29.04 -16.02 3.61
N ILE A 191 -28.15 -15.09 3.17
CA ILE A 191 -28.51 -14.06 2.20
C ILE A 191 -28.38 -14.60 0.78
N LYS A 192 -29.48 -14.70 0.08
CA LYS A 192 -29.52 -14.90 -1.38
C LYS A 192 -28.89 -13.66 -2.04
N VAL A 193 -27.74 -13.83 -2.67
CA VAL A 193 -27.13 -12.78 -3.50
C VAL A 193 -28.04 -12.60 -4.71
N THR A 194 -28.86 -11.56 -4.73
CA THR A 194 -29.58 -11.14 -5.93
C THR A 194 -28.54 -10.83 -7.01
N SER A 195 -28.85 -11.21 -8.25
CA SER A 195 -27.98 -11.02 -9.42
C SER A 195 -27.65 -9.56 -9.66
N ARG A 196 -26.59 -9.06 -8.99
CA ARG A 196 -26.08 -7.70 -9.21
C ARG A 196 -25.28 -7.72 -10.53
N LYS A 197 -25.57 -6.78 -11.42
CA LYS A 197 -24.76 -6.55 -12.63
C LYS A 197 -23.29 -6.36 -12.18
N TRP A 198 -22.35 -6.95 -12.90
CA TRP A 198 -20.95 -6.98 -12.53
C TRP A 198 -20.33 -5.60 -12.40
N PHE A 199 -20.82 -4.62 -13.19
CA PHE A 199 -20.33 -3.23 -13.19
C PHE A 199 -21.40 -2.28 -13.72
N ASP A 200 -21.66 -1.18 -13.03
CA ASP A 200 -22.45 -0.04 -13.53
C ASP A 200 -21.52 1.15 -13.85
N TRP A 201 -21.09 1.24 -15.08
CA TRP A 201 -20.22 2.31 -15.57
C TRP A 201 -20.81 3.72 -15.43
N SER A 202 -22.12 3.85 -15.19
CA SER A 202 -22.80 5.15 -15.09
C SER A 202 -22.30 5.99 -13.92
N VAL A 203 -21.90 5.34 -12.82
CA VAL A 203 -21.42 6.03 -11.61
C VAL A 203 -20.06 6.66 -11.81
N ILE A 204 -19.19 6.00 -12.57
CA ILE A 204 -17.84 6.52 -12.86
C ILE A 204 -17.92 7.76 -13.76
N ARG A 205 -18.98 7.88 -14.59
CA ARG A 205 -19.17 9.04 -15.46
C ARG A 205 -19.57 10.30 -14.69
N GLN A 206 -19.90 10.22 -13.40
CA GLN A 206 -20.11 11.41 -12.58
C GLN A 206 -18.80 12.19 -12.43
N PRO A 207 -18.73 13.47 -12.83
CA PRO A 207 -17.46 14.21 -12.89
C PRO A 207 -16.73 14.29 -11.55
N ALA A 208 -17.48 14.40 -10.43
CA ALA A 208 -16.90 14.45 -9.09
C ALA A 208 -16.21 13.12 -8.72
N ILE A 209 -16.86 11.98 -8.97
CA ILE A 209 -16.32 10.65 -8.69
C ILE A 209 -15.12 10.37 -9.60
N PHE A 210 -15.25 10.65 -10.91
CA PHE A 210 -14.16 10.45 -11.86
C PHE A 210 -12.90 11.24 -11.47
N LYS A 211 -13.06 12.52 -11.06
CA LYS A 211 -11.96 13.34 -10.57
C LYS A 211 -11.26 12.71 -9.37
N MET A 212 -12.02 12.14 -8.44
CA MET A 212 -11.44 11.50 -7.24
C MET A 212 -10.74 10.18 -7.57
N LEU A 213 -11.26 9.40 -8.51
CA LEU A 213 -10.60 8.18 -9.00
C LEU A 213 -9.26 8.49 -9.70
N MET A 214 -9.24 9.52 -10.53
CA MET A 214 -8.00 10.01 -11.15
C MET A 214 -7.03 10.56 -10.11
N ALA A 215 -7.52 11.30 -9.11
CA ALA A 215 -6.70 11.76 -8.00
C ALA A 215 -6.08 10.60 -7.23
N CYS A 216 -6.84 9.55 -6.94
CA CYS A 216 -6.36 8.35 -6.30
C CYS A 216 -5.20 7.71 -7.09
N ALA A 217 -5.36 7.56 -8.41
CA ALA A 217 -4.31 7.00 -9.27
C ALA A 217 -3.03 7.86 -9.26
N VAL A 218 -3.15 9.18 -9.46
CA VAL A 218 -2.00 10.09 -9.51
C VAL A 218 -1.29 10.17 -8.16
N ILE A 219 -2.03 10.25 -7.06
CA ILE A 219 -1.45 10.28 -5.71
C ILE A 219 -0.67 8.99 -5.44
N HIS A 220 -1.25 7.81 -5.71
CA HIS A 220 -0.54 6.56 -5.52
C HIS A 220 0.67 6.44 -6.46
N ALA A 221 0.58 6.87 -7.71
CA ALA A 221 1.72 6.91 -8.60
C ALA A 221 2.84 7.79 -8.05
N SER A 222 2.52 8.98 -7.54
CA SER A 222 3.49 9.87 -6.89
C SER A 222 4.16 9.21 -5.67
N LEU A 223 3.36 8.70 -4.72
CA LEU A 223 3.87 8.18 -3.46
C LEU A 223 4.68 6.88 -3.61
N PHE A 224 4.34 6.06 -4.61
CA PHE A 224 4.99 4.76 -4.82
C PHE A 224 6.12 4.79 -5.83
N SER A 225 6.22 5.83 -6.68
CA SER A 225 7.25 5.92 -7.73
C SER A 225 8.67 5.83 -7.17
N ALA A 226 8.99 6.57 -6.13
CA ALA A 226 10.33 6.58 -5.56
C ALA A 226 10.66 5.35 -4.71
N GLN A 227 9.67 4.57 -4.27
CA GLN A 227 9.89 3.47 -3.33
C GLN A 227 10.96 2.45 -3.77
N PRO A 228 10.94 1.94 -5.03
CA PRO A 228 11.91 0.95 -5.46
C PRO A 228 13.34 1.50 -5.66
N ILE A 229 13.51 2.81 -5.76
CA ILE A 229 14.83 3.44 -5.98
C ILE A 229 15.41 4.10 -4.72
N LEU A 230 14.59 4.29 -3.68
CA LEU A 230 15.00 4.99 -2.45
C LEU A 230 16.20 4.36 -1.75
N PRO A 231 16.30 3.03 -1.57
CA PRO A 231 17.47 2.42 -0.94
C PRO A 231 18.77 2.69 -1.70
N LEU A 232 18.70 2.69 -3.03
CA LEU A 232 19.87 2.99 -3.89
C LEU A 232 20.24 4.48 -3.80
N TYR A 233 19.26 5.38 -3.73
CA TYR A 233 19.53 6.80 -3.51
C TYR A 233 20.12 7.07 -2.12
N ILE A 234 19.66 6.40 -1.08
CA ILE A 234 20.20 6.50 0.27
C ILE A 234 21.65 5.99 0.29
N ALA A 235 21.96 4.89 -0.41
CA ALA A 235 23.32 4.38 -0.57
C ALA A 235 24.23 5.39 -1.28
N GLN A 236 23.71 6.08 -2.31
CA GLN A 236 24.45 7.16 -2.98
C GLN A 236 24.73 8.33 -2.05
N LEU A 237 23.79 8.73 -1.18
CA LEU A 237 24.00 9.78 -0.17
C LEU A 237 24.99 9.38 0.91
N GLN A 238 25.02 8.10 1.29
CA GLN A 238 25.94 7.56 2.28
C GLN A 238 27.36 7.36 1.73
N GLY A 239 27.48 7.08 0.43
CA GLY A 239 28.74 6.71 -0.21
C GLY A 239 29.21 5.28 0.07
N SER A 240 28.40 4.45 0.74
CA SER A 240 28.65 3.03 1.01
C SER A 240 27.37 2.23 1.05
N MET A 241 27.50 0.89 1.00
CA MET A 241 26.35 -0.04 1.15
C MET A 241 26.22 -0.60 2.57
N ASP A 242 27.03 -0.14 3.53
CA ASP A 242 27.04 -0.67 4.89
C ASP A 242 25.75 -0.34 5.63
N ASN A 243 25.10 -1.35 6.20
CA ASN A 243 23.84 -1.25 6.93
C ASN A 243 22.72 -0.49 6.15
N ILE A 244 22.76 -0.54 4.82
CA ILE A 244 21.88 0.26 3.98
C ILE A 244 20.41 -0.15 4.13
N MET A 245 20.14 -1.43 4.42
CA MET A 245 18.78 -1.93 4.57
C MET A 245 18.13 -1.44 5.87
N MET A 246 18.89 -1.48 6.98
CA MET A 246 18.45 -0.94 8.27
C MET A 246 18.25 0.58 8.20
N LEU A 247 19.18 1.31 7.56
CA LEU A 247 19.08 2.75 7.38
C LEU A 247 17.88 3.13 6.52
N SER A 248 17.69 2.45 5.39
CA SER A 248 16.52 2.64 4.53
C SER A 248 15.22 2.31 5.26
N GLY A 249 15.18 1.17 5.96
CA GLY A 249 14.03 0.77 6.78
C GLY A 249 13.68 1.82 7.84
N THR A 250 14.67 2.38 8.52
CA THR A 250 14.50 3.46 9.49
C THR A 250 13.88 4.71 8.83
N ILE A 251 14.41 5.14 7.69
CA ILE A 251 13.92 6.32 6.96
C ILE A 251 12.47 6.11 6.48
N PHE A 252 12.11 4.90 6.01
CA PHE A 252 10.74 4.56 5.66
C PHE A 252 9.81 4.62 6.88
N SER A 253 10.23 4.04 8.00
CA SER A 253 9.46 4.02 9.25
C SER A 253 9.24 5.40 9.83
N VAL A 254 10.25 6.27 9.79
CA VAL A 254 10.15 7.67 10.24
C VAL A 254 9.09 8.45 9.46
N CYS A 255 9.02 8.25 8.14
CA CYS A 255 7.94 8.82 7.32
C CYS A 255 6.57 8.26 7.70
N ALA A 256 6.47 6.95 7.92
CA ALA A 256 5.21 6.31 8.30
C ALA A 256 4.71 6.79 9.68
N ILE A 257 5.60 7.08 10.63
CA ILE A 257 5.27 7.67 11.93
C ILE A 257 4.60 9.03 11.76
N SER A 258 5.17 9.92 10.94
CA SER A 258 4.57 11.24 10.70
C SER A 258 3.20 11.15 10.02
N ILE A 259 3.04 10.22 9.08
CA ILE A 259 1.74 9.92 8.45
C ILE A 259 0.72 9.45 9.50
N MET A 260 1.11 8.54 10.39
CA MET A 260 0.25 8.01 11.44
C MET A 260 -0.25 9.12 12.39
N ILE A 261 0.63 10.05 12.78
CA ILE A 261 0.30 11.18 13.66
C ILE A 261 -0.62 12.18 12.95
N ALA A 262 -0.33 12.52 11.70
CA ALA A 262 -1.01 13.61 10.99
C ALA A 262 -2.35 13.20 10.37
N SER A 263 -2.55 11.92 10.06
CA SER A 263 -3.75 11.44 9.35
C SER A 263 -5.07 11.76 10.07
N PRO A 264 -5.22 11.54 11.40
CA PRO A 264 -6.43 11.95 12.12
C PRO A 264 -6.65 13.47 12.13
N ILE A 265 -5.55 14.24 12.24
CA ILE A 265 -5.58 15.71 12.30
C ILE A 265 -6.11 16.25 10.96
N LEU A 266 -5.57 15.77 9.84
CA LEU A 266 -6.00 16.20 8.51
C LEU A 266 -7.42 15.72 8.18
N GLY A 267 -7.82 14.55 8.67
CA GLY A 267 -9.20 14.09 8.58
C GLY A 267 -10.18 15.01 9.31
N ALA A 268 -9.87 15.42 10.54
CA ALA A 268 -10.66 16.38 11.31
C ALA A 268 -10.68 17.77 10.65
N ALA A 269 -9.54 18.23 10.15
CA ALA A 269 -9.45 19.49 9.40
C ALA A 269 -10.34 19.45 8.14
N GLY A 270 -10.38 18.31 7.42
CA GLY A 270 -11.26 18.11 6.28
C GLY A 270 -12.73 18.25 6.61
N GLN A 271 -13.17 17.74 7.77
CA GLN A 271 -14.54 17.90 8.26
C GLN A 271 -14.87 19.37 8.60
N LYS A 272 -13.91 20.10 9.17
CA LYS A 272 -14.12 21.50 9.62
C LYS A 272 -14.03 22.50 8.47
N PHE A 273 -13.04 22.38 7.59
CA PHE A 273 -12.72 23.37 6.55
C PHE A 273 -13.16 22.96 5.14
N GLY A 274 -13.64 21.73 4.98
CA GLY A 274 -14.03 21.13 3.71
C GLY A 274 -12.94 20.25 3.12
N PHE A 275 -13.30 19.02 2.78
CA PHE A 275 -12.36 17.97 2.34
C PHE A 275 -11.54 18.38 1.12
N LEU A 276 -12.14 19.03 0.11
CA LEU A 276 -11.39 19.39 -1.11
C LEU A 276 -10.39 20.53 -0.87
N LYS A 277 -10.69 21.48 0.00
CA LYS A 277 -9.76 22.57 0.34
C LYS A 277 -8.53 22.01 1.05
N VAL A 278 -8.77 21.14 2.06
CA VAL A 278 -7.68 20.50 2.80
C VAL A 278 -6.88 19.57 1.89
N LEU A 279 -7.53 18.83 0.99
CA LEU A 279 -6.86 17.99 -0.01
C LEU A 279 -5.95 18.83 -0.93
N SER A 280 -6.44 19.96 -1.45
CA SER A 280 -5.63 20.84 -2.32
C SER A 280 -4.42 21.41 -1.59
N CYS A 281 -4.59 21.82 -0.33
CA CYS A 281 -3.49 22.27 0.53
C CYS A 281 -2.47 21.12 0.77
N SER A 282 -2.96 19.93 1.13
CA SER A 282 -2.10 18.76 1.35
C SER A 282 -1.34 18.37 0.09
N LEU A 283 -1.97 18.39 -1.08
CA LEU A 283 -1.33 18.15 -2.39
C LEU A 283 -0.21 19.15 -2.67
N PHE A 284 -0.45 20.45 -2.41
CA PHE A 284 0.54 21.49 -2.62
C PHE A 284 1.77 21.28 -1.73
N PHE A 285 1.57 21.13 -0.43
CA PHE A 285 2.68 20.90 0.49
C PHE A 285 3.35 19.54 0.29
N ALA A 286 2.61 18.48 -0.03
CA ALA A 286 3.19 17.20 -0.36
C ALA A 286 4.07 17.29 -1.61
N GLY A 287 3.60 17.93 -2.69
CA GLY A 287 4.37 18.14 -3.90
C GLY A 287 5.66 18.91 -3.66
N LEU A 288 5.58 20.00 -2.87
CA LEU A 288 6.72 20.80 -2.49
C LEU A 288 7.72 20.01 -1.64
N LEU A 289 7.24 19.36 -0.57
CA LEU A 289 8.09 18.67 0.40
C LEU A 289 8.69 17.38 -0.16
N ILE A 290 7.96 16.64 -1.01
CA ILE A 290 8.52 15.48 -1.73
C ILE A 290 9.64 15.94 -2.66
N SER A 291 9.43 17.01 -3.43
CA SER A 291 10.47 17.56 -4.30
C SER A 291 11.66 18.10 -3.52
N ALA A 292 11.44 18.71 -2.36
CA ALA A 292 12.50 19.27 -1.51
C ALA A 292 13.38 18.20 -0.84
N GLN A 293 12.99 16.92 -0.83
CA GLN A 293 13.81 15.85 -0.25
C GLN A 293 15.21 15.74 -0.88
N VAL A 294 15.35 16.12 -2.15
CA VAL A 294 16.65 16.11 -2.85
C VAL A 294 17.63 17.15 -2.32
N LEU A 295 17.20 18.10 -1.50
CA LEU A 295 18.06 19.07 -0.82
C LEU A 295 18.87 18.44 0.32
N GLY A 296 18.43 17.28 0.83
CA GLY A 296 19.18 16.49 1.80
C GLY A 296 20.45 15.94 1.19
N ARG A 297 21.59 16.28 1.78
CA ARG A 297 22.93 15.87 1.35
C ARG A 297 23.45 14.62 2.09
N THR A 298 22.81 14.28 3.18
CA THR A 298 23.13 13.12 4.02
C THR A 298 21.87 12.27 4.19
N PRO A 299 21.99 10.96 4.50
CA PRO A 299 20.85 10.11 4.81
C PRO A 299 19.99 10.66 5.97
N PHE A 300 20.62 11.29 6.98
CA PHE A 300 19.92 11.89 8.09
C PHE A 300 19.05 13.07 7.65
N GLU A 301 19.61 14.02 6.89
CA GLU A 301 18.86 15.16 6.34
C GLU A 301 17.71 14.70 5.45
N PHE A 302 17.96 13.70 4.61
CA PHE A 302 16.93 13.09 3.77
C PHE A 302 15.80 12.48 4.62
N GLY A 303 16.14 11.78 5.70
CA GLY A 303 15.18 11.27 6.68
C GLY A 303 14.33 12.37 7.33
N VAL A 304 14.94 13.51 7.69
CA VAL A 304 14.23 14.67 8.22
C VAL A 304 13.24 15.24 7.19
N TRP A 305 13.66 15.40 5.95
CA TRP A 305 12.75 15.84 4.88
C TRP A 305 11.59 14.87 4.67
N ARG A 306 11.84 13.56 4.71
CA ARG A 306 10.80 12.54 4.62
C ARG A 306 9.82 12.58 5.79
N PHE A 307 10.31 12.81 7.01
CA PHE A 307 9.47 12.99 8.18
C PHE A 307 8.54 14.19 8.02
N ILE A 308 9.08 15.33 7.60
CA ILE A 308 8.30 16.56 7.37
C ILE A 308 7.27 16.34 6.23
N ALA A 309 7.68 15.71 5.13
CA ALA A 309 6.79 15.42 4.00
C ALA A 309 5.62 14.50 4.40
N GLY A 310 5.84 13.57 5.33
CA GLY A 310 4.81 12.65 5.82
C GLY A 310 3.60 13.37 6.43
N PHE A 311 3.78 14.53 7.07
CA PHE A 311 2.65 15.33 7.59
C PHE A 311 1.72 15.80 6.47
N ALA A 312 2.26 16.21 5.32
CA ALA A 312 1.45 16.64 4.18
C ALA A 312 0.82 15.46 3.43
N ILE A 313 1.56 14.35 3.32
CA ILE A 313 1.12 13.12 2.63
C ILE A 313 -0.06 12.48 3.37
N ALA A 314 -0.10 12.56 4.68
CA ALA A 314 -1.04 11.85 5.56
C ALA A 314 -2.52 12.05 5.23
N GLY A 315 -2.87 13.21 4.68
CA GLY A 315 -4.25 13.56 4.32
C GLY A 315 -4.68 13.07 2.94
N LEU A 316 -3.76 12.77 2.03
CA LEU A 316 -4.07 12.62 0.60
C LEU A 316 -5.13 11.53 0.34
N ILE A 317 -4.88 10.31 0.76
CA ILE A 317 -5.79 9.18 0.51
C ILE A 317 -7.06 9.23 1.39
N PRO A 318 -6.97 9.50 2.73
CA PRO A 318 -8.17 9.63 3.55
C PRO A 318 -9.14 10.72 3.08
N LEU A 319 -8.64 11.86 2.61
CA LEU A 319 -9.48 12.95 2.11
C LEU A 319 -10.14 12.59 0.77
N VAL A 320 -9.43 11.94 -0.16
CA VAL A 320 -10.02 11.40 -1.40
C VAL A 320 -11.14 10.42 -1.06
N ASN A 321 -10.91 9.47 -0.16
CA ASN A 321 -11.90 8.49 0.27
C ASN A 321 -13.12 9.15 0.94
N SER A 322 -12.90 10.22 1.71
CA SER A 322 -13.96 10.99 2.35
C SER A 322 -14.84 11.70 1.31
N ILE A 323 -14.23 12.32 0.29
CA ILE A 323 -14.97 12.97 -0.80
C ILE A 323 -15.78 11.92 -1.58
N ILE A 324 -15.17 10.78 -1.94
CA ILE A 324 -15.89 9.68 -2.60
C ILE A 324 -17.08 9.23 -1.75
N SER A 325 -16.90 9.09 -0.44
CA SER A 325 -17.95 8.63 0.47
C SER A 325 -19.12 9.62 0.59
N THR A 326 -18.86 10.93 0.45
CA THR A 326 -19.90 11.96 0.52
C THR A 326 -20.62 12.18 -0.81
N GLU A 327 -19.91 12.10 -1.94
CA GLU A 327 -20.46 12.33 -3.28
C GLU A 327 -21.17 11.08 -3.86
N CYS A 328 -20.85 9.89 -3.36
CA CYS A 328 -21.37 8.64 -3.89
C CYS A 328 -22.71 8.27 -3.27
N PRO A 329 -23.74 7.90 -4.07
CA PRO A 329 -24.99 7.36 -3.59
C PRO A 329 -24.78 6.14 -2.66
N PRO A 330 -25.58 6.01 -1.57
CA PRO A 330 -25.37 4.95 -0.57
C PRO A 330 -25.41 3.52 -1.12
N ASP A 331 -26.26 3.28 -2.13
CA ASP A 331 -26.45 1.99 -2.80
C ASP A 331 -25.26 1.61 -3.73
N LYS A 332 -24.43 2.58 -4.15
CA LYS A 332 -23.33 2.40 -5.09
C LYS A 332 -21.94 2.51 -4.46
N LYS A 333 -21.84 2.78 -3.16
CA LYS A 333 -20.56 2.95 -2.45
C LYS A 333 -19.61 1.79 -2.66
N GLY A 334 -20.07 0.55 -2.56
CA GLY A 334 -19.23 -0.63 -2.73
C GLY A 334 -18.58 -0.73 -4.11
N GLU A 335 -19.32 -0.30 -5.14
CA GLU A 335 -18.84 -0.30 -6.52
C GLU A 335 -17.79 0.79 -6.75
N VAL A 336 -18.07 2.01 -6.30
CA VAL A 336 -17.12 3.14 -6.43
C VAL A 336 -15.84 2.88 -5.65
N PHE A 337 -15.91 2.32 -4.44
CA PHE A 337 -14.70 1.91 -3.70
C PHE A 337 -13.96 0.76 -4.38
N GLY A 338 -14.64 -0.12 -5.11
CA GLY A 338 -14.00 -1.12 -5.98
C GLY A 338 -13.18 -0.47 -7.11
N PHE A 339 -13.74 0.56 -7.76
CA PHE A 339 -13.01 1.33 -8.76
C PHE A 339 -11.87 2.16 -8.13
N ASN A 340 -12.08 2.72 -6.96
CA ASN A 340 -11.02 3.43 -6.22
C ASN A 340 -9.84 2.50 -5.89
N PHE A 341 -10.12 1.25 -5.52
CA PHE A 341 -9.10 0.22 -5.34
C PHE A 341 -8.34 -0.05 -6.65
N LEU A 342 -9.06 -0.26 -7.75
CA LEU A 342 -8.45 -0.50 -9.07
C LEU A 342 -7.56 0.67 -9.52
N THR A 343 -8.06 1.91 -9.42
CA THR A 343 -7.29 3.11 -9.82
C THR A 343 -6.10 3.37 -8.91
N GLY A 344 -6.25 3.14 -7.60
CA GLY A 344 -5.13 3.20 -6.65
C GLY A 344 -4.04 2.19 -7.00
N HIS A 345 -4.40 0.94 -7.28
CA HIS A 345 -3.44 -0.10 -7.67
C HIS A 345 -2.81 0.18 -9.05
N ALA A 346 -3.56 0.77 -9.98
CA ALA A 346 -2.99 1.23 -11.24
C ALA A 346 -1.89 2.30 -11.00
N GLY A 347 -2.13 3.25 -10.09
CA GLY A 347 -1.11 4.23 -9.68
C GLY A 347 0.10 3.57 -9.02
N MET A 348 -0.13 2.63 -8.09
CA MET A 348 0.93 1.86 -7.42
C MET A 348 1.75 1.00 -8.39
N ALA A 349 1.19 0.61 -9.54
CA ALA A 349 1.91 -0.10 -10.58
C ALA A 349 2.66 0.85 -11.53
N LEU A 350 1.97 1.87 -12.05
CA LEU A 350 2.54 2.78 -13.04
C LEU A 350 3.66 3.65 -12.47
N GLY A 351 3.53 4.11 -11.22
CA GLY A 351 4.53 4.94 -10.56
C GLY A 351 5.90 4.27 -10.48
N PRO A 352 6.03 3.12 -9.79
CA PRO A 352 7.30 2.39 -9.68
C PRO A 352 7.86 1.93 -11.02
N PHE A 353 7.00 1.50 -11.95
CA PHE A 353 7.44 1.09 -13.29
C PHE A 353 8.07 2.25 -14.06
N ALA A 354 7.40 3.41 -14.09
CA ALA A 354 7.92 4.60 -14.72
C ALA A 354 9.20 5.11 -14.04
N ALA A 355 9.25 5.07 -12.71
CA ALA A 355 10.41 5.46 -11.94
C ALA A 355 11.62 4.58 -12.23
N GLY A 356 11.45 3.26 -12.23
CA GLY A 356 12.53 2.31 -12.57
C GLY A 356 13.03 2.47 -14.01
N ALA A 357 12.13 2.75 -14.96
CA ALA A 357 12.51 2.98 -16.35
C ALA A 357 13.25 4.31 -16.56
N LEU A 358 12.90 5.36 -15.80
CA LEU A 358 13.44 6.71 -15.96
C LEU A 358 14.67 6.99 -15.11
N SER A 359 14.86 6.28 -13.97
CA SER A 359 15.93 6.56 -13.02
C SER A 359 17.32 6.36 -13.62
N GLY A 360 17.49 5.36 -14.49
CA GLY A 360 18.74 5.12 -15.20
C GLY A 360 19.15 6.24 -16.19
N TRP A 361 18.19 7.05 -16.64
CA TRP A 361 18.43 8.15 -17.62
C TRP A 361 18.49 9.51 -16.94
N LEU A 362 17.60 9.77 -16.00
CA LEU A 362 17.43 11.07 -15.35
C LEU A 362 18.10 11.17 -13.99
N GLY A 363 18.50 10.03 -13.42
CA GLY A 363 19.01 9.92 -12.06
C GLY A 363 17.91 9.93 -10.99
N TYR A 364 18.25 9.47 -9.79
CA TYR A 364 17.27 9.29 -8.68
C TYR A 364 16.65 10.61 -8.23
N GLN A 365 17.44 11.69 -8.17
CA GLN A 365 16.95 13.01 -7.75
C GLN A 365 15.83 13.53 -8.65
N ALA A 366 16.00 13.41 -9.97
CA ALA A 366 15.00 13.85 -10.92
C ALA A 366 13.68 13.07 -10.79
N VAL A 367 13.76 11.77 -10.53
CA VAL A 367 12.57 10.94 -10.28
C VAL A 367 11.85 11.34 -9.00
N ILE A 368 12.58 11.62 -7.91
CA ILE A 368 12.01 12.12 -6.65
C ILE A 368 11.32 13.46 -6.87
N VAL A 369 11.96 14.40 -7.57
CA VAL A 369 11.38 15.70 -7.89
C VAL A 369 10.14 15.53 -8.76
N ALA A 370 10.20 14.73 -9.82
CA ALA A 370 9.06 14.48 -10.71
C ALA A 370 7.87 13.88 -9.96
N SER A 371 8.13 12.99 -8.99
CA SER A 371 7.08 12.39 -8.16
C SER A 371 6.32 13.42 -7.32
N GLY A 372 6.98 14.48 -6.86
CA GLY A 372 6.32 15.60 -6.19
C GLY A 372 5.62 16.53 -7.18
N LEU A 373 6.28 16.86 -8.30
CA LEU A 373 5.75 17.82 -9.29
C LEU A 373 4.43 17.36 -9.94
N ILE A 374 4.22 16.05 -10.12
CA ILE A 374 2.98 15.51 -10.71
C ILE A 374 1.73 15.84 -9.86
N LEU A 375 1.88 16.21 -8.60
CA LEU A 375 0.77 16.60 -7.73
C LEU A 375 0.23 18.02 -8.04
N PHE A 376 1.02 18.91 -8.61
CA PHE A 376 0.56 20.29 -8.90
C PHE A 376 -0.49 20.36 -10.01
N PRO A 377 -0.32 19.72 -11.19
CA PRO A 377 -1.39 19.67 -12.19
C PRO A 377 -2.70 19.06 -11.64
N LEU A 378 -2.59 18.10 -10.72
CA LEU A 378 -3.76 17.51 -10.08
C LEU A 378 -4.56 18.55 -9.29
N ILE A 379 -3.91 19.49 -8.60
CA ILE A 379 -4.60 20.58 -7.88
C ILE A 379 -5.44 21.42 -8.85
N ILE A 380 -4.87 21.79 -10.00
CA ILE A 380 -5.57 22.54 -11.02
C ILE A 380 -6.77 21.76 -11.54
N TYR A 381 -6.57 20.48 -11.87
CA TYR A 381 -7.62 19.59 -12.38
C TYR A 381 -8.80 19.44 -11.39
N LEU A 382 -8.51 19.29 -10.08
CA LEU A 382 -9.54 19.12 -9.07
C LEU A 382 -10.38 20.38 -8.84
N ASN A 383 -9.80 21.56 -8.99
CA ASN A 383 -10.46 22.83 -8.80
C ASN A 383 -11.09 23.40 -10.10
N TYR A 384 -10.77 22.83 -11.25
CA TYR A 384 -11.32 23.25 -12.54
C TYR A 384 -12.84 22.98 -12.60
N GLY A 385 -13.62 23.98 -13.03
CA GLY A 385 -15.09 23.87 -13.20
C GLY A 385 -15.91 24.07 -11.90
N LYS A 386 -15.30 24.54 -10.81
CA LYS A 386 -16.03 25.09 -9.66
C LYS A 386 -16.23 26.59 -9.90
N LYS A 387 -17.41 26.95 -10.45
CA LYS A 387 -18.00 28.29 -10.33
C LYS A 387 -19.13 28.25 -9.32
#